data_fd79a795391a5b8310d3f754b891160d
#
_entry.id   fd79a795391a5b8310d3f754b891160d
#
_cell.length_a   1.000
_cell.length_b   1.000
_cell.length_c   1.000
_cell.angle_alpha   90.00
_cell.angle_beta   90.00
_cell.angle_gamma   90.00
#
_symmetry.space_group_name_H-M   'P 1'
#
loop_
_entity.id
_entity.type
_entity.pdbx_description
1 polymer ?
#
loop_
_entity_poly.entity_id
_entity_poly.type
_entity_poly.pdbx_seq_one_letter_code
_entity_poly.pdbx_strand_id
1 'polypeptide(L)'
;MSFTIRRDYHAVHHSGLRPLSAIDFIVLHDMEVTAYDTAAEAVGRYFEMLASGGSTHYGVDNDSIQQYLALGVICWGAPGANTNGVHIEQMGKASWSRDQWMAKAKPTLERTAWLMARVHKRLARAGLSLPLAVLTDAEVRGHHHGVTTHRQLTRVLGGSHTDPGTGYPLEWVVHLARHYAA
;
A
#
# COMPACT_ATOMS: atom_id res chain seq x y z
N MET A 1 17.02 6.83 8.98
CA MET A 1 16.09 7.93 8.60
C MET A 1 14.74 7.61 9.19
N SER A 2 13.99 8.58 9.71
CA SER A 2 12.65 8.40 10.29
C SER A 2 11.70 9.37 9.63
N PHE A 3 10.49 8.89 9.29
CA PHE A 3 9.43 9.70 8.72
C PHE A 3 8.25 9.79 9.68
N THR A 4 7.37 10.77 9.51
CA THR A 4 6.16 10.97 10.32
C THR A 4 4.94 10.47 9.54
N ILE A 5 4.05 9.76 10.22
CA ILE A 5 2.73 9.40 9.69
C ILE A 5 1.73 10.42 10.20
N ARG A 6 1.09 11.16 9.28
CA ARG A 6 0.01 12.11 9.56
C ARG A 6 -1.35 11.41 9.48
N ARG A 7 -2.39 12.01 10.06
CA ARG A 7 -3.77 11.50 10.11
C ARG A 7 -4.77 12.62 9.90
N ASP A 8 -4.54 13.39 8.86
CA ASP A 8 -5.30 14.62 8.62
C ASP A 8 -6.62 14.32 7.88
N TYR A 9 -6.75 13.12 7.29
CA TYR A 9 -7.88 12.69 6.46
C TYR A 9 -8.41 11.34 6.90
N HIS A 10 -9.74 11.12 6.75
CA HIS A 10 -10.41 9.87 7.10
C HIS A 10 -11.24 9.35 5.94
N ALA A 11 -10.90 8.18 5.42
CA ALA A 11 -11.70 7.54 4.38
C ALA A 11 -13.07 7.12 4.92
N VAL A 12 -14.13 7.45 4.15
CA VAL A 12 -15.52 7.16 4.56
C VAL A 12 -16.00 5.76 4.13
N HIS A 13 -15.36 5.17 3.12
CA HIS A 13 -15.71 3.84 2.63
C HIS A 13 -14.92 2.77 3.35
N HIS A 14 -15.60 1.94 4.14
CA HIS A 14 -15.03 0.77 4.80
C HIS A 14 -16.13 -0.23 5.19
N SER A 15 -15.76 -1.50 5.38
CA SER A 15 -16.69 -2.59 5.70
C SER A 15 -16.66 -3.02 7.18
N GLY A 16 -16.26 -2.14 8.09
CA GLY A 16 -16.18 -2.44 9.51
C GLY A 16 -14.78 -2.87 9.97
N LEU A 17 -14.73 -3.65 11.05
CA LEU A 17 -13.47 -4.01 11.73
C LEU A 17 -13.06 -5.45 11.45
N ARG A 18 -11.75 -5.72 11.52
CA ARG A 18 -11.14 -7.04 11.52
C ARG A 18 -10.07 -7.15 12.62
N PRO A 19 -9.79 -8.35 13.15
CA PRO A 19 -8.61 -8.56 13.97
C PRO A 19 -7.34 -8.40 13.11
N LEU A 20 -6.23 -7.96 13.70
CA LEU A 20 -4.96 -7.82 12.97
C LEU A 20 -4.42 -9.17 12.48
N SER A 21 -4.78 -10.28 13.14
CA SER A 21 -4.44 -11.65 12.71
C SER A 21 -5.08 -12.07 11.39
N ALA A 22 -6.07 -11.34 10.88
CA ALA A 22 -6.68 -11.59 9.57
C ALA A 22 -5.92 -10.93 8.41
N ILE A 23 -4.80 -10.27 8.67
CA ILE A 23 -4.01 -9.59 7.65
C ILE A 23 -3.00 -10.57 7.03
N ASP A 24 -3.15 -10.84 5.73
CA ASP A 24 -2.23 -11.67 4.95
C ASP A 24 -1.24 -10.81 4.14
N PHE A 25 -1.68 -9.64 3.66
CA PHE A 25 -0.95 -8.90 2.64
C PHE A 25 -0.62 -7.46 3.04
N ILE A 26 0.54 -6.97 2.61
CA ILE A 26 0.76 -5.55 2.30
C ILE A 26 0.56 -5.41 0.78
N VAL A 27 -0.41 -4.60 0.37
CA VAL A 27 -0.80 -4.39 -1.03
C VAL A 27 -0.34 -3.01 -1.49
N LEU A 28 0.48 -2.97 -2.53
CA LEU A 28 0.99 -1.73 -3.11
C LEU A 28 0.18 -1.33 -4.33
N HIS A 29 -0.24 -0.05 -4.35
CA HIS A 29 -0.99 0.61 -5.40
C HIS A 29 -0.22 1.82 -5.93
N ASP A 30 -0.72 2.45 -6.99
CA ASP A 30 -0.37 3.82 -7.34
C ASP A 30 -1.62 4.68 -7.57
N MET A 31 -1.47 5.97 -7.33
CA MET A 31 -2.55 6.95 -7.37
C MET A 31 -2.91 7.42 -8.79
N GLU A 32 -2.17 7.00 -9.83
CA GLU A 32 -2.25 7.53 -11.20
C GLU A 32 -2.07 9.07 -11.29
N VAL A 33 -1.33 9.66 -10.34
CA VAL A 33 -1.10 11.11 -10.25
C VAL A 33 0.39 11.44 -10.19
N THR A 34 0.71 12.69 -10.54
CA THR A 34 2.08 13.24 -10.55
C THR A 34 2.22 14.52 -9.71
N ALA A 35 1.32 14.73 -8.76
CA ALA A 35 1.42 15.83 -7.79
C ALA A 35 2.40 15.41 -6.67
N TYR A 36 3.68 15.62 -6.91
CA TYR A 36 4.80 15.02 -6.18
C TYR A 36 4.75 15.18 -4.65
N ASP A 37 4.30 16.34 -4.17
CA ASP A 37 4.34 16.72 -2.75
C ASP A 37 2.95 16.98 -2.15
N THR A 38 1.87 16.62 -2.85
CA THR A 38 0.48 16.84 -2.39
C THR A 38 -0.48 15.72 -2.80
N ALA A 39 0.05 14.64 -3.37
CA ALA A 39 -0.78 13.55 -3.86
C ALA A 39 -1.46 12.79 -2.71
N ALA A 40 -0.75 12.53 -1.63
CA ALA A 40 -1.31 11.85 -0.47
C ALA A 40 -2.46 12.65 0.15
N GLU A 41 -2.32 13.98 0.28
CA GLU A 41 -3.38 14.85 0.77
C GLU A 41 -4.57 14.93 -0.19
N ALA A 42 -4.30 14.98 -1.50
CA ALA A 42 -5.36 15.02 -2.52
C ALA A 42 -6.18 13.72 -2.52
N VAL A 43 -5.53 12.57 -2.44
CA VAL A 43 -6.20 11.26 -2.32
C VAL A 43 -6.92 11.14 -0.98
N GLY A 44 -6.35 11.68 0.12
CA GLY A 44 -7.03 11.75 1.40
C GLY A 44 -8.36 12.50 1.32
N ARG A 45 -8.35 13.72 0.75
CA ARG A 45 -9.59 14.50 0.49
C ARG A 45 -10.58 13.77 -0.42
N TYR A 46 -10.09 13.06 -1.44
CA TYR A 46 -10.94 12.26 -2.31
C TYR A 46 -11.63 11.13 -1.54
N PHE A 47 -10.92 10.43 -0.64
CA PHE A 47 -11.48 9.35 0.17
C PHE A 47 -12.45 9.82 1.26
N GLU A 48 -12.47 11.11 1.61
CA GLU A 48 -13.50 11.72 2.48
C GLU A 48 -14.83 11.95 1.75
N MET A 49 -14.84 11.86 0.42
CA MET A 49 -16.06 12.06 -0.38
C MET A 49 -16.85 10.76 -0.52
N LEU A 50 -18.16 10.79 -0.32
CA LEU A 50 -19.05 9.65 -0.57
C LEU A 50 -18.99 9.14 -2.02
N ALA A 51 -18.61 10.01 -2.96
CA ALA A 51 -18.47 9.66 -4.39
C ALA A 51 -17.18 8.92 -4.72
N SER A 52 -16.23 8.76 -3.78
CA SER A 52 -14.93 8.12 -4.07
C SER A 52 -15.05 6.64 -4.44
N GLY A 53 -16.01 5.92 -3.83
CA GLY A 53 -16.25 4.50 -4.11
C GLY A 53 -15.12 3.56 -3.70
N GLY A 54 -14.05 4.06 -3.05
CA GLY A 54 -12.90 3.30 -2.63
C GLY A 54 -12.19 3.89 -1.41
N SER A 55 -11.23 3.15 -0.88
CA SER A 55 -10.37 3.62 0.21
C SER A 55 -9.15 2.74 0.37
N THR A 56 -8.09 3.28 0.98
CA THR A 56 -6.90 2.54 1.41
C THR A 56 -6.49 2.92 2.83
N HIS A 57 -5.51 2.22 3.41
CA HIS A 57 -5.04 2.52 4.75
C HIS A 57 -4.09 3.71 4.77
N TYR A 58 -3.27 3.85 3.71
CA TYR A 58 -2.23 4.86 3.62
C TYR A 58 -2.12 5.46 2.22
N GLY A 59 -1.71 6.72 2.17
CA GLY A 59 -1.19 7.39 0.98
C GLY A 59 0.22 7.88 1.24
N VAL A 60 1.08 7.80 0.22
CA VAL A 60 2.49 8.18 0.29
C VAL A 60 2.86 8.98 -0.96
N ASP A 61 3.52 10.10 -0.77
CA ASP A 61 4.13 10.89 -1.84
C ASP A 61 5.57 11.30 -1.51
N ASN A 62 6.14 12.26 -2.23
CA ASN A 62 7.55 12.60 -2.10
C ASN A 62 7.89 13.29 -0.77
N ASP A 63 6.95 13.86 -0.04
CA ASP A 63 7.22 14.56 1.22
C ASP A 63 6.40 14.07 2.41
N SER A 64 5.29 13.33 2.18
CA SER A 64 4.35 12.95 3.23
C SER A 64 3.97 11.45 3.25
N ILE A 65 3.47 11.01 4.41
CA ILE A 65 2.75 9.75 4.62
C ILE A 65 1.46 10.10 5.35
N GLN A 66 0.32 9.83 4.75
CA GLN A 66 -1.00 9.98 5.34
C GLN A 66 -1.59 8.62 5.71
N GLN A 67 -2.17 8.50 6.90
CA GLN A 67 -2.97 7.34 7.28
C GLN A 67 -4.45 7.71 7.22
N TYR A 68 -5.20 7.04 6.34
CA TYR A 68 -6.63 7.28 6.14
C TYR A 68 -7.52 6.35 6.96
N LEU A 69 -7.07 5.10 7.20
CA LEU A 69 -7.77 4.11 8.02
C LEU A 69 -6.79 3.39 8.95
N ALA A 70 -7.27 2.96 10.11
CA ALA A 70 -6.51 2.09 11.00
C ALA A 70 -6.36 0.68 10.41
N LEU A 71 -5.28 -0.06 10.77
CA LEU A 71 -5.00 -1.40 10.23
C LEU A 71 -6.13 -2.41 10.49
N GLY A 72 -6.86 -2.25 11.58
CA GLY A 72 -8.00 -3.10 11.94
C GLY A 72 -9.31 -2.73 11.22
N VAL A 73 -9.32 -1.74 10.32
CA VAL A 73 -10.49 -1.38 9.51
C VAL A 73 -10.37 -2.05 8.14
N ILE A 74 -11.48 -2.59 7.61
CA ILE A 74 -11.53 -3.20 6.28
C ILE A 74 -11.75 -2.08 5.25
N CYS A 75 -10.74 -1.77 4.45
CA CYS A 75 -10.82 -0.77 3.38
C CYS A 75 -11.48 -1.35 2.10
N TRP A 76 -11.77 -0.49 1.13
CA TRP A 76 -12.25 -0.84 -0.21
C TRP A 76 -11.15 -0.57 -1.26
N GLY A 77 -10.00 -1.23 -1.12
CA GLY A 77 -8.80 -0.98 -1.92
C GLY A 77 -8.60 -1.94 -3.08
N ALA A 78 -8.92 -3.23 -2.90
CA ALA A 78 -8.81 -4.22 -3.97
C ALA A 78 -9.80 -5.36 -3.71
N PRO A 79 -10.80 -5.59 -4.59
CA PRO A 79 -11.70 -6.72 -4.48
C PRO A 79 -10.93 -8.05 -4.34
N GLY A 80 -11.37 -8.90 -3.39
CA GLY A 80 -10.69 -10.16 -3.07
C GLY A 80 -9.57 -10.04 -2.03
N ALA A 81 -9.08 -8.84 -1.71
CA ALA A 81 -8.06 -8.60 -0.68
C ALA A 81 -8.42 -7.48 0.32
N ASN A 82 -9.65 -6.96 0.30
CA ASN A 82 -10.08 -5.91 1.23
C ASN A 82 -10.04 -6.38 2.69
N THR A 83 -10.49 -7.60 2.95
CA THR A 83 -10.60 -8.16 4.31
C THR A 83 -9.26 -8.55 4.93
N ASN A 84 -8.23 -8.77 4.13
CA ASN A 84 -6.94 -9.30 4.57
C ASN A 84 -5.72 -8.52 4.03
N GLY A 85 -5.91 -7.39 3.33
CA GLY A 85 -4.83 -6.52 2.85
C GLY A 85 -4.65 -5.26 3.70
N VAL A 86 -3.40 -4.84 3.92
CA VAL A 86 -3.04 -3.45 4.25
C VAL A 86 -2.68 -2.76 2.96
N HIS A 87 -3.49 -1.81 2.52
CA HIS A 87 -3.38 -1.15 1.23
C HIS A 87 -2.64 0.18 1.35
N ILE A 88 -1.64 0.41 0.48
CA ILE A 88 -0.80 1.61 0.44
C ILE A 88 -0.84 2.19 -0.97
N GLU A 89 -1.44 3.36 -1.11
CA GLU A 89 -1.39 4.19 -2.31
C GLU A 89 -0.08 4.96 -2.39
N GLN A 90 0.49 5.06 -3.57
CA GLN A 90 1.75 5.75 -3.81
C GLN A 90 1.60 6.75 -4.96
N MET A 91 2.17 7.93 -4.82
CA MET A 91 2.27 8.87 -5.94
C MET A 91 3.06 8.22 -7.07
N GLY A 92 2.47 8.16 -8.24
CA GLY A 92 3.06 7.54 -9.42
C GLY A 92 2.04 7.16 -10.47
N LYS A 93 2.50 6.45 -11.50
CA LYS A 93 1.65 5.92 -12.58
C LYS A 93 2.04 4.52 -12.99
N ALA A 94 1.05 3.65 -13.21
CA ALA A 94 1.24 2.29 -13.72
C ALA A 94 1.97 2.24 -15.07
N SER A 95 1.88 3.31 -15.87
CA SER A 95 2.56 3.43 -17.16
C SER A 95 4.06 3.75 -17.07
N TRP A 96 4.57 4.10 -15.88
CA TRP A 96 5.98 4.48 -15.73
C TRP A 96 6.91 3.28 -15.86
N SER A 97 8.03 3.52 -16.57
CA SER A 97 9.18 2.61 -16.54
C SER A 97 9.86 2.63 -15.17
N ARG A 98 10.74 1.64 -14.93
CA ARG A 98 11.55 1.61 -13.72
C ARG A 98 12.39 2.89 -13.53
N ASP A 99 12.99 3.38 -14.61
CA ASP A 99 13.81 4.60 -14.56
C ASP A 99 12.94 5.83 -14.22
N GLN A 100 11.72 5.89 -14.72
CA GLN A 100 10.78 6.96 -14.38
C GLN A 100 10.35 6.91 -12.91
N TRP A 101 10.07 5.71 -12.37
CA TRP A 101 9.81 5.54 -10.94
C TRP A 101 10.99 6.02 -10.10
N MET A 102 12.22 5.58 -10.43
CA MET A 102 13.43 5.96 -9.69
C MET A 102 13.79 7.44 -9.84
N ALA A 103 13.51 8.06 -10.98
CA ALA A 103 13.81 9.48 -11.19
C ALA A 103 12.78 10.41 -10.54
N LYS A 104 11.48 10.04 -10.56
CA LYS A 104 10.39 10.94 -10.21
C LYS A 104 9.81 10.70 -8.82
N ALA A 105 9.83 9.45 -8.34
CA ALA A 105 9.16 9.03 -7.12
C ALA A 105 10.09 8.32 -6.12
N LYS A 106 11.41 8.46 -6.25
CA LYS A 106 12.34 7.81 -5.31
C LYS A 106 12.04 8.16 -3.85
N PRO A 107 11.75 9.42 -3.45
CA PRO A 107 11.36 9.72 -2.08
C PRO A 107 10.07 9.03 -1.64
N THR A 108 9.07 8.89 -2.52
CA THR A 108 7.84 8.12 -2.28
C THR A 108 8.18 6.65 -2.02
N LEU A 109 9.02 6.03 -2.86
CA LEU A 109 9.43 4.63 -2.70
C LEU A 109 10.18 4.39 -1.38
N GLU A 110 11.05 5.32 -0.98
CA GLU A 110 11.79 5.25 0.30
C GLU A 110 10.85 5.36 1.50
N ARG A 111 9.86 6.27 1.46
CA ARG A 111 8.81 6.38 2.49
C ARG A 111 7.92 5.16 2.54
N THR A 112 7.54 4.61 1.38
CA THR A 112 6.77 3.37 1.30
C THR A 112 7.52 2.20 1.94
N ALA A 113 8.79 2.04 1.63
CA ALA A 113 9.62 0.99 2.23
C ALA A 113 9.72 1.14 3.77
N TRP A 114 9.91 2.37 4.26
CA TRP A 114 9.91 2.65 5.69
C TRP A 114 8.54 2.37 6.32
N LEU A 115 7.45 2.78 5.68
CA LEU A 115 6.08 2.51 6.15
C LEU A 115 5.81 1.00 6.24
N MET A 116 6.21 0.22 5.23
CA MET A 116 6.10 -1.25 5.24
C MET A 116 6.82 -1.86 6.44
N ALA A 117 8.03 -1.39 6.75
CA ALA A 117 8.77 -1.81 7.94
C ALA A 117 8.03 -1.45 9.25
N ARG A 118 7.38 -0.29 9.32
CA ARG A 118 6.55 0.12 10.47
C ARG A 118 5.32 -0.76 10.61
N VAL A 119 4.63 -1.06 9.51
CA VAL A 119 3.47 -1.98 9.49
C VAL A 119 3.91 -3.37 9.96
N HIS A 120 4.99 -3.93 9.40
CA HIS A 120 5.58 -5.21 9.81
C HIS A 120 5.84 -5.25 11.33
N LYS A 121 6.57 -4.26 11.86
CA LYS A 121 6.87 -4.18 13.30
C LYS A 121 5.60 -4.02 14.17
N ARG A 122 4.58 -3.31 13.67
CA ARG A 122 3.30 -3.15 14.38
C ARG A 122 2.52 -4.46 14.44
N LEU A 123 2.49 -5.21 13.33
CA LEU A 123 1.82 -6.53 13.26
C LEU A 123 2.56 -7.56 14.13
N ALA A 124 3.89 -7.58 14.09
CA ALA A 124 4.70 -8.47 14.94
C ALA A 124 4.43 -8.25 16.44
N ARG A 125 4.28 -6.99 16.90
CA ARG A 125 3.88 -6.67 18.29
C ARG A 125 2.47 -7.13 18.64
N ALA A 126 1.62 -7.34 17.64
CA ALA A 126 0.27 -7.90 17.80
C ALA A 126 0.24 -9.44 17.62
N GLY A 127 1.41 -10.10 17.54
CA GLY A 127 1.52 -11.53 17.40
C GLY A 127 1.41 -12.07 15.97
N LEU A 128 1.36 -11.19 14.96
CA LEU A 128 1.30 -11.60 13.55
C LEU A 128 2.65 -11.43 12.86
N SER A 129 3.26 -12.54 12.41
CA SER A 129 4.44 -12.51 11.54
C SER A 129 4.01 -12.33 10.08
N LEU A 130 4.25 -11.15 9.50
CA LEU A 130 4.04 -10.87 8.08
C LEU A 130 5.39 -10.56 7.45
N PRO A 131 6.00 -11.51 6.71
CA PRO A 131 7.31 -11.31 6.10
C PRO A 131 7.32 -10.17 5.07
N LEU A 132 8.39 -9.39 5.04
CA LEU A 132 8.67 -8.44 3.95
C LEU A 132 9.28 -9.23 2.77
N ALA A 133 8.44 -10.03 2.11
CA ALA A 133 8.79 -10.88 0.97
C ALA A 133 7.75 -10.72 -0.13
N VAL A 134 8.20 -10.63 -1.38
CA VAL A 134 7.29 -10.59 -2.54
C VAL A 134 6.68 -11.96 -2.72
N LEU A 135 5.36 -12.03 -2.83
CA LEU A 135 4.63 -13.26 -3.01
C LEU A 135 4.60 -13.69 -4.48
N THR A 136 4.66 -14.99 -4.69
CA THR A 136 4.31 -15.63 -5.97
C THR A 136 2.78 -15.68 -6.14
N ASP A 137 2.30 -15.96 -7.36
CA ASP A 137 0.86 -16.12 -7.62
C ASP A 137 0.23 -17.28 -6.84
N ALA A 138 0.99 -18.35 -6.63
CA ALA A 138 0.53 -19.49 -5.83
C ALA A 138 0.37 -19.12 -4.35
N GLU A 139 1.32 -18.35 -3.81
CA GLU A 139 1.27 -17.85 -2.41
C GLU A 139 0.13 -16.87 -2.21
N VAL A 140 -0.16 -15.98 -3.19
CA VAL A 140 -1.33 -15.09 -3.13
C VAL A 140 -2.63 -15.92 -3.08
N ARG A 141 -2.79 -16.95 -3.94
CA ARG A 141 -3.96 -17.85 -3.91
C ARG A 141 -4.06 -18.62 -2.59
N GLY A 142 -2.93 -18.99 -2.01
CA GLY A 142 -2.85 -19.74 -0.74
C GLY A 142 -2.94 -18.84 0.50
N HIS A 143 -3.18 -17.55 0.34
CA HIS A 143 -3.24 -16.59 1.44
C HIS A 143 -2.00 -16.58 2.33
N HIS A 144 -0.82 -16.78 1.74
CA HIS A 144 0.44 -16.67 2.47
C HIS A 144 0.72 -15.22 2.83
N HIS A 145 1.37 -15.00 3.98
CA HIS A 145 1.68 -13.65 4.46
C HIS A 145 2.84 -13.05 3.68
N GLY A 146 2.69 -11.81 3.18
CA GLY A 146 3.76 -11.12 2.47
C GLY A 146 3.33 -9.83 1.76
N VAL A 147 4.11 -9.47 0.75
CA VAL A 147 3.92 -8.25 -0.05
C VAL A 147 3.45 -8.61 -1.45
N THR A 148 2.43 -7.93 -1.91
CA THR A 148 1.86 -8.08 -3.26
C THR A 148 1.53 -6.70 -3.85
N THR A 149 1.04 -6.66 -5.08
CA THR A 149 0.55 -5.46 -5.76
C THR A 149 -0.90 -5.64 -6.21
N HIS A 150 -1.63 -4.56 -6.41
CA HIS A 150 -2.99 -4.62 -6.95
C HIS A 150 -3.00 -5.34 -8.32
N ARG A 151 -2.03 -5.05 -9.18
CA ARG A 151 -1.85 -5.76 -10.45
C ARG A 151 -1.72 -7.28 -10.29
N GLN A 152 -0.96 -7.74 -9.28
CA GLN A 152 -0.84 -9.18 -9.00
C GLN A 152 -2.15 -9.76 -8.47
N LEU A 153 -2.82 -9.08 -7.55
CA LEU A 153 -4.15 -9.48 -7.07
C LEU A 153 -5.15 -9.61 -8.22
N THR A 154 -5.20 -8.61 -9.12
CA THR A 154 -6.05 -8.64 -10.32
C THR A 154 -5.76 -9.86 -11.19
N ARG A 155 -4.48 -10.17 -11.44
CA ARG A 155 -4.09 -11.35 -12.24
C ARG A 155 -4.50 -12.66 -11.59
N VAL A 156 -4.44 -12.73 -10.27
CA VAL A 156 -4.66 -13.98 -9.50
C VAL A 156 -6.12 -14.18 -9.11
N LEU A 157 -6.81 -13.11 -8.70
CA LEU A 157 -8.15 -13.13 -8.13
C LEU A 157 -9.22 -12.57 -9.08
N GLY A 158 -8.81 -11.98 -10.19
CA GLY A 158 -9.69 -11.33 -11.15
C GLY A 158 -9.76 -9.82 -10.98
N GLY A 159 -10.24 -9.13 -12.03
CA GLY A 159 -10.35 -7.68 -12.07
C GLY A 159 -9.70 -7.07 -13.31
N SER A 160 -9.50 -5.74 -13.31
CA SER A 160 -8.95 -4.99 -14.46
C SER A 160 -7.82 -4.01 -14.07
N HIS A 161 -7.42 -3.98 -12.82
CA HIS A 161 -6.40 -3.05 -12.32
C HIS A 161 -4.99 -3.44 -12.75
N THR A 162 -4.18 -2.45 -13.09
CA THR A 162 -2.81 -2.62 -13.59
C THR A 162 -1.74 -2.00 -12.69
N ASP A 163 -2.16 -1.25 -11.66
CA ASP A 163 -1.29 -0.55 -10.72
C ASP A 163 -0.49 -1.50 -9.80
N PRO A 164 0.71 -1.13 -9.42
CA PRO A 164 1.50 0.04 -9.82
C PRO A 164 2.30 -0.14 -11.12
N GLY A 165 1.90 -1.05 -12.01
CA GLY A 165 2.50 -1.29 -13.31
C GLY A 165 3.71 -2.23 -13.30
N THR A 166 4.18 -2.59 -14.52
CA THR A 166 5.32 -3.51 -14.69
C THR A 166 6.67 -2.86 -14.42
N GLY A 167 6.75 -1.53 -14.52
CA GLY A 167 7.97 -0.77 -14.25
C GLY A 167 8.20 -0.49 -12.76
N TYR A 168 7.23 -0.80 -11.89
CA TYR A 168 7.36 -0.57 -10.45
C TYR A 168 8.51 -1.39 -9.85
N PRO A 169 9.46 -0.77 -9.11
CA PRO A 169 10.65 -1.44 -8.61
C PRO A 169 10.39 -2.24 -7.32
N LEU A 170 9.41 -3.17 -7.35
CA LEU A 170 8.90 -3.90 -6.18
C LEU A 170 10.00 -4.55 -5.34
N GLU A 171 10.93 -5.28 -5.96
CA GLU A 171 12.01 -5.97 -5.24
C GLU A 171 12.95 -4.97 -4.53
N TRP A 172 13.20 -3.83 -5.15
CA TRP A 172 14.01 -2.78 -4.53
C TRP A 172 13.31 -2.18 -3.31
N VAL A 173 12.00 -1.90 -3.40
CA VAL A 173 11.21 -1.36 -2.29
C VAL A 173 11.16 -2.35 -1.13
N VAL A 174 10.92 -3.63 -1.42
CA VAL A 174 10.88 -4.69 -0.39
C VAL A 174 12.27 -4.90 0.24
N HIS A 175 13.34 -4.88 -0.55
CA HIS A 175 14.71 -4.96 -0.02
C HIS A 175 14.99 -3.80 0.95
N LEU A 176 14.63 -2.58 0.56
CA LEU A 176 14.79 -1.39 1.41
C LEU A 176 13.93 -1.46 2.68
N ALA A 177 12.70 -2.01 2.58
CA ALA A 177 11.84 -2.22 3.73
C ALA A 177 12.46 -3.18 4.76
N ARG A 178 13.10 -4.25 4.30
CA ARG A 178 13.87 -5.16 5.18
C ARG A 178 14.99 -4.43 5.91
N HIS A 179 15.71 -3.56 5.20
CA HIS A 179 16.76 -2.74 5.81
C HIS A 179 16.20 -1.82 6.92
N TYR A 180 15.04 -1.19 6.72
CA TYR A 180 14.39 -0.39 7.77
C TYR A 180 13.78 -1.24 8.90
N ALA A 181 13.53 -2.52 8.67
CA ALA A 181 12.99 -3.43 9.68
C ALA A 181 14.08 -4.05 10.57
N ALA A 182 15.30 -4.13 10.10
CA ALA A 182 16.47 -4.56 10.89
C ALA A 182 16.78 -3.53 11.98
#